data_e7c08c357f5e17dbfb7e433647b7d43f
#
_entry.id   e7c08c357f5e17dbfb7e433647b7d43f
#
_cell.length_a   1.000
_cell.length_b   1.000
_cell.length_c   1.000
_cell.angle_alpha   90.00
_cell.angle_beta   90.00
_cell.angle_gamma   90.00
#
_symmetry.space_group_name_H-M   'P 1'
#
loop_
_entity.id
_entity.type
_entity.pdbx_description
1 polymer ?
#
loop_
_entity_poly.entity_id
_entity_poly.type
_entity_poly.pdbx_seq_one_letter_code
_entity_poly.pdbx_strand_id
1 'polypeptide(L)'
;MNEEIKPVVMIGAGPSALSAAIYTTREDIDTTLYEKGVVGGLAAITDKVDNYPGFPDGIEGMTLADQLQKQAERFGAKFEYGDVSAIKDCGEYREVTVDGKTVKARAVLIATGSDYNKLGVPGEAE
;
A
#
# COMPACT_ATOMS: atom_id res chain seq x y z
N MET A 1 8.49 19.10 -21.88
CA MET A 1 8.62 18.58 -20.54
C MET A 1 8.19 17.13 -20.51
N ASN A 2 9.09 16.26 -20.10
CA ASN A 2 8.78 14.83 -20.08
C ASN A 2 8.10 14.48 -18.76
N GLU A 3 6.90 13.95 -18.87
CA GLU A 3 6.24 13.40 -17.71
C GLU A 3 6.85 12.03 -17.40
N GLU A 4 7.23 11.85 -16.16
CA GLU A 4 7.79 10.59 -15.72
C GLU A 4 6.71 9.50 -15.71
N ILE A 5 7.03 8.36 -16.31
CA ILE A 5 6.20 7.17 -16.18
C ILE A 5 6.86 6.29 -15.14
N LYS A 6 6.20 6.15 -13.99
CA LYS A 6 6.73 5.29 -12.92
C LYS A 6 6.57 3.83 -13.31
N PRO A 7 7.61 3.01 -13.11
CA PRO A 7 7.50 1.59 -13.48
C PRO A 7 6.38 0.88 -12.74
N VAL A 8 6.30 1.04 -11.41
CA VAL A 8 5.27 0.40 -10.59
C VAL A 8 4.72 1.39 -9.58
N VAL A 9 3.40 1.50 -9.56
CA VAL A 9 2.67 2.26 -8.55
C VAL A 9 1.75 1.29 -7.82
N MET A 10 1.79 1.31 -6.50
CA MET A 10 0.91 0.50 -5.67
C MET A 10 -0.09 1.40 -4.97
N ILE A 11 -1.34 0.98 -4.95
CA ILE A 11 -2.41 1.69 -4.27
C ILE A 11 -2.67 0.96 -2.97
N GLY A 12 -2.29 1.59 -1.87
CA GLY A 12 -2.31 1.00 -0.55
C GLY A 12 -0.91 0.59 -0.10
N ALA A 13 -0.73 0.53 1.21
CA ALA A 13 0.53 0.13 1.82
C ALA A 13 0.28 -0.77 3.03
N GLY A 14 -0.66 -1.70 2.89
CA GLY A 14 -0.87 -2.78 3.86
C GLY A 14 0.11 -3.92 3.63
N PRO A 15 -0.03 -5.04 4.36
CA PRO A 15 0.93 -6.14 4.27
C PRO A 15 1.11 -6.69 2.86
N SER A 16 0.04 -6.77 2.07
CA SER A 16 0.14 -7.30 0.71
C SER A 16 0.96 -6.41 -0.20
N ALA A 17 0.74 -5.08 -0.15
CA ALA A 17 1.51 -4.13 -0.93
C ALA A 17 2.95 -4.08 -0.47
N LEU A 18 3.17 -4.06 0.85
CA LEU A 18 4.53 -4.03 1.40
C LEU A 18 5.32 -5.28 1.01
N SER A 19 4.68 -6.45 1.07
CA SER A 19 5.31 -7.70 0.63
C SER A 19 5.66 -7.67 -0.85
N ALA A 20 4.74 -7.22 -1.69
CA ALA A 20 4.98 -7.10 -3.12
C ALA A 20 6.11 -6.10 -3.42
N ALA A 21 6.15 -4.98 -2.69
CA ALA A 21 7.17 -3.96 -2.87
C ALA A 21 8.58 -4.49 -2.56
N ILE A 22 8.70 -5.39 -1.59
CA ILE A 22 9.98 -6.03 -1.29
C ILE A 22 10.48 -6.78 -2.53
N TYR A 23 9.61 -7.48 -3.21
CA TYR A 23 9.99 -8.26 -4.40
C TYR A 23 10.31 -7.36 -5.58
N THR A 24 9.51 -6.34 -5.86
CA THR A 24 9.78 -5.46 -7.00
C THR A 24 11.05 -4.66 -6.81
N THR A 25 11.29 -4.14 -5.61
CA THR A 25 12.49 -3.34 -5.36
C THR A 25 13.76 -4.17 -5.35
N ARG A 26 13.68 -5.43 -4.94
CA ARG A 26 14.84 -6.33 -5.04
C ARG A 26 15.22 -6.64 -6.48
N GLU A 27 14.28 -6.48 -7.41
CA GLU A 27 14.54 -6.59 -8.85
C GLU A 27 14.93 -5.25 -9.47
N ASP A 28 15.26 -4.26 -8.65
CA ASP A 28 15.63 -2.90 -9.10
C ASP A 28 14.50 -2.19 -9.86
N ILE A 29 13.25 -2.53 -9.59
CA ILE A 29 12.10 -1.87 -10.19
C ILE A 29 11.66 -0.74 -9.26
N ASP A 30 11.70 0.49 -9.77
CA ASP A 30 11.27 1.65 -9.01
C ASP A 30 9.79 1.50 -8.63
N THR A 31 9.51 1.52 -7.35
CA THR A 31 8.19 1.24 -6.79
C THR A 31 7.76 2.36 -5.85
N THR A 32 6.59 2.93 -6.11
CA THR A 32 5.98 3.95 -5.26
C THR A 32 4.65 3.43 -4.74
N LEU A 33 4.47 3.53 -3.42
CA LEU A 33 3.23 3.14 -2.75
C LEU A 33 2.50 4.39 -2.28
N TYR A 34 1.22 4.51 -2.63
CA TYR A 34 0.37 5.60 -2.16
C TYR A 34 -0.58 5.07 -1.09
N GLU A 35 -0.57 5.69 0.07
CA GLU A 35 -1.42 5.31 1.19
C GLU A 35 -2.20 6.52 1.68
N LYS A 36 -3.51 6.38 1.81
CA LYS A 36 -4.37 7.47 2.29
C LYS A 36 -4.48 7.52 3.81
N GLY A 37 -4.15 6.42 4.47
CA GLY A 37 -4.25 6.30 5.92
C GLY A 37 -2.92 5.95 6.55
N VAL A 38 -2.87 4.80 7.20
CA VAL A 38 -1.68 4.35 7.94
C VAL A 38 -0.95 3.28 7.15
N VAL A 39 0.36 3.42 6.99
CA VAL A 39 1.19 2.38 6.40
C VAL A 39 1.10 1.14 7.28
N GLY A 40 0.81 0.00 6.66
CA GLY A 40 0.54 -1.25 7.37
C GLY A 40 -0.93 -1.62 7.37
N GLY A 41 -1.82 -0.69 7.07
CA GLY A 41 -3.26 -0.93 6.96
C GLY A 41 -3.87 -1.41 8.27
N LEU A 42 -4.80 -2.37 8.17
CA LEU A 42 -5.47 -2.92 9.35
C LEU A 42 -4.49 -3.65 10.29
N ALA A 43 -3.40 -4.18 9.76
CA ALA A 43 -2.40 -4.84 10.59
C ALA A 43 -1.78 -3.85 11.59
N ALA A 44 -1.57 -2.61 11.17
CA ALA A 44 -0.96 -1.58 12.02
C ALA A 44 -1.83 -1.22 13.24
N ILE A 45 -3.15 -1.40 13.13
CA ILE A 45 -4.09 -1.08 14.21
C ILE A 45 -4.57 -2.32 14.96
N THR A 46 -4.08 -3.50 14.61
CA THR A 46 -4.41 -4.76 15.28
C THR A 46 -3.43 -4.99 16.42
N ASP A 47 -3.94 -5.35 17.61
CA ASP A 47 -3.08 -5.55 18.77
C ASP A 47 -2.10 -6.70 18.55
N LYS A 48 -2.62 -7.84 18.12
CA LYS A 48 -1.79 -9.03 17.90
C LYS A 48 -2.18 -9.72 16.62
N VAL A 49 -1.17 -10.08 15.83
CA VAL A 49 -1.35 -10.82 14.58
C VAL A 49 -0.77 -12.21 14.76
N ASP A 50 -1.62 -13.22 14.66
CA ASP A 50 -1.24 -14.61 14.88
C ASP A 50 -1.05 -15.41 13.60
N ASN A 51 -1.48 -14.86 12.48
CA ASN A 51 -1.53 -15.59 11.21
C ASN A 51 -0.60 -15.05 10.14
N TYR A 52 0.41 -14.27 10.53
CA TYR A 52 1.43 -13.86 9.59
C TYR A 52 2.60 -14.83 9.66
N PRO A 53 3.00 -15.45 8.53
CA PRO A 53 4.07 -16.44 8.54
C PRO A 53 5.39 -15.89 9.07
N GLY A 54 6.12 -16.68 9.82
CA GLY A 54 7.41 -16.29 10.37
C GLY A 54 7.37 -15.88 11.83
N PHE A 55 6.18 -15.79 12.41
CA PHE A 55 5.99 -15.39 13.82
C PHE A 55 5.15 -16.43 14.54
N PRO A 56 5.78 -17.55 14.96
CA PRO A 56 5.02 -18.68 15.54
C PRO A 56 4.26 -18.35 16.82
N ASP A 57 4.73 -17.34 17.56
CA ASP A 57 4.07 -16.90 18.79
C ASP A 57 3.25 -15.64 18.59
N GLY A 58 3.04 -15.23 17.33
CA GLY A 58 2.36 -13.98 17.00
C GLY A 58 3.28 -12.77 17.05
N ILE A 59 2.76 -11.63 16.63
CA ILE A 59 3.50 -10.37 16.64
C ILE A 59 2.51 -9.22 16.82
N GLU A 60 2.93 -8.18 17.52
CA GLU A 60 2.14 -6.97 17.64
C GLU A 60 1.97 -6.34 16.25
N GLY A 61 0.75 -5.89 15.93
CA GLY A 61 0.44 -5.38 14.60
C GLY A 61 1.28 -4.18 14.18
N MET A 62 1.48 -3.22 15.08
CA MET A 62 2.33 -2.06 14.78
C MET A 62 3.77 -2.47 14.50
N THR A 63 4.27 -3.44 15.24
CA THR A 63 5.64 -3.93 15.05
C THR A 63 5.77 -4.62 13.70
N LEU A 64 4.79 -5.43 13.32
CA LEU A 64 4.79 -6.09 12.03
C LEU A 64 4.76 -5.06 10.89
N ALA A 65 3.86 -4.08 10.98
CA ALA A 65 3.75 -3.03 9.97
C ALA A 65 5.05 -2.25 9.82
N ASP A 66 5.68 -1.90 10.93
CA ASP A 66 6.95 -1.17 10.93
C ASP A 66 8.07 -2.00 10.30
N GLN A 67 8.15 -3.28 10.64
CA GLN A 67 9.17 -4.16 10.08
C GLN A 67 9.00 -4.36 8.58
N LEU A 68 7.75 -4.53 8.11
CA LEU A 68 7.48 -4.67 6.68
C LEU A 68 7.83 -3.40 5.92
N GLN A 69 7.49 -2.25 6.47
CA GLN A 69 7.82 -0.97 5.86
C GLN A 69 9.33 -0.78 5.76
N LYS A 70 10.04 -1.02 6.84
CA LYS A 70 11.50 -0.88 6.86
C LYS A 70 12.18 -1.82 5.90
N GLN A 71 11.65 -3.04 5.78
CA GLN A 71 12.22 -4.01 4.84
C GLN A 71 12.04 -3.55 3.40
N ALA A 72 10.85 -3.03 3.05
CA ALA A 72 10.60 -2.49 1.72
C ALA A 72 11.47 -1.26 1.44
N GLU A 73 11.59 -0.36 2.42
CA GLU A 73 12.43 0.83 2.30
C GLU A 73 13.90 0.50 2.10
N ARG A 74 14.36 -0.57 2.77
CA ARG A 74 15.74 -1.02 2.64
C ARG A 74 16.12 -1.28 1.19
N PHE A 75 15.18 -1.75 0.37
CA PHE A 75 15.42 -2.06 -1.03
C PHE A 75 14.99 -0.94 -1.97
N GLY A 76 14.55 0.19 -1.44
CA GLY A 76 14.29 1.38 -2.22
C GLY A 76 12.83 1.73 -2.48
N ALA A 77 11.89 1.08 -1.81
CA ALA A 77 10.48 1.43 -1.95
C ALA A 77 10.23 2.85 -1.46
N LYS A 78 9.43 3.59 -2.21
CA LYS A 78 9.07 4.97 -1.90
C LYS A 78 7.63 5.02 -1.42
N PHE A 79 7.41 5.73 -0.33
CA PHE A 79 6.08 5.86 0.28
C PHE A 79 5.62 7.30 0.19
N GLU A 80 4.39 7.49 -0.27
CA GLU A 80 3.78 8.81 -0.32
C GLU A 80 2.35 8.73 0.21
N TYR A 81 1.94 9.75 0.94
CA TYR A 81 0.55 9.86 1.36
C TYR A 81 -0.27 10.43 0.21
N GLY A 82 -1.40 9.82 -0.04
CA GLY A 82 -2.28 10.28 -1.08
C GLY A 82 -3.47 9.36 -1.22
N ASP A 83 -4.60 9.96 -1.61
CA ASP A 83 -5.84 9.22 -1.84
C ASP A 83 -6.03 9.04 -3.35
N VAL A 84 -5.93 7.80 -3.80
CA VAL A 84 -6.13 7.46 -5.20
C VAL A 84 -7.63 7.33 -5.45
N SER A 85 -8.14 8.15 -6.36
CA SER A 85 -9.57 8.20 -6.67
C SER A 85 -9.94 7.57 -8.01
N ALA A 86 -8.98 7.42 -8.93
CA ALA A 86 -9.28 6.89 -10.24
C ALA A 86 -8.03 6.29 -10.90
N ILE A 87 -8.25 5.30 -11.75
CA ILE A 87 -7.23 4.71 -12.60
C ILE A 87 -7.80 4.64 -14.00
N LYS A 88 -7.02 5.08 -14.98
CA LYS A 88 -7.42 5.04 -16.38
C LYS A 88 -6.36 4.30 -17.18
N ASP A 89 -6.79 3.30 -17.94
CA ASP A 89 -5.89 2.58 -18.84
C ASP A 89 -5.70 3.38 -20.13
N CYS A 90 -4.46 3.75 -20.41
CA CYS A 90 -4.11 4.51 -21.60
C CYS A 90 -3.26 3.70 -22.59
N GLY A 91 -3.31 2.38 -22.50
CA GLY A 91 -2.56 1.47 -23.37
C GLY A 91 -1.19 1.15 -22.84
N GLU A 92 -0.20 1.96 -23.18
CA GLU A 92 1.19 1.72 -22.74
C GLU A 92 1.43 2.11 -21.28
N TYR A 93 0.56 2.92 -20.71
CA TYR A 93 0.65 3.33 -19.32
C TYR A 93 -0.75 3.51 -18.74
N ARG A 94 -0.80 3.68 -17.42
CA ARG A 94 -2.04 3.97 -16.71
C ARG A 94 -1.91 5.31 -16.03
N GLU A 95 -3.00 6.07 -16.05
CA GLU A 95 -3.07 7.33 -15.33
C GLU A 95 -3.72 7.06 -13.97
N VAL A 96 -3.03 7.43 -12.91
CA VAL A 96 -3.51 7.27 -11.54
C VAL A 96 -3.77 8.66 -10.98
N THR A 97 -5.00 8.92 -10.56
CA THR A 97 -5.35 10.20 -9.98
C THR A 97 -5.14 10.14 -8.46
N VAL A 98 -4.21 10.94 -7.98
CA VAL A 98 -3.85 11.01 -6.56
C VAL A 98 -4.06 12.44 -6.08
N ASP A 99 -5.00 12.62 -5.15
CA ASP A 99 -5.35 13.95 -4.61
C ASP A 99 -5.58 14.98 -5.71
N GLY A 100 -6.28 14.58 -6.77
CA GLY A 100 -6.59 15.45 -7.91
C GLY A 100 -5.48 15.65 -8.92
N LYS A 101 -4.31 15.04 -8.70
CA LYS A 101 -3.18 15.10 -9.62
C LYS A 101 -3.02 13.78 -10.35
N THR A 102 -2.54 13.85 -11.58
CA THR A 102 -2.33 12.65 -12.39
C THR A 102 -0.89 12.18 -12.31
N VAL A 103 -0.72 10.91 -12.02
CA VAL A 103 0.57 10.21 -12.02
C VAL A 103 0.47 9.12 -13.08
N LYS A 104 1.51 8.97 -13.89
CA LYS A 104 1.56 7.91 -14.91
C LYS A 104 2.35 6.72 -14.38
N ALA A 105 1.82 5.52 -14.63
CA ALA A 105 2.46 4.28 -14.18
C ALA A 105 2.41 3.23 -15.28
N ARG A 106 3.48 2.48 -15.42
CA ARG A 106 3.52 1.39 -16.38
C ARG A 106 2.69 0.21 -15.87
N ALA A 107 2.80 -0.10 -14.59
CA ALA A 107 2.00 -1.13 -13.93
C ALA A 107 1.44 -0.59 -12.62
N VAL A 108 0.21 -0.98 -12.32
CA VAL A 108 -0.48 -0.57 -11.09
C VAL A 108 -0.92 -1.81 -10.33
N LEU A 109 -0.54 -1.90 -9.07
CA LEU A 109 -1.02 -2.93 -8.17
C LEU A 109 -2.07 -2.33 -7.24
N ILE A 110 -3.28 -2.86 -7.30
CA ILE A 110 -4.37 -2.42 -6.43
C ILE A 110 -4.37 -3.31 -5.19
N ALA A 111 -4.00 -2.74 -4.07
CA ALA A 111 -3.88 -3.44 -2.79
C ALA A 111 -4.46 -2.58 -1.68
N THR A 112 -5.68 -2.11 -1.89
CA THR A 112 -6.33 -1.14 -1.01
C THR A 112 -6.80 -1.72 0.31
N GLY A 113 -6.83 -3.05 0.42
CA GLY A 113 -7.23 -3.72 1.64
C GLY A 113 -8.72 -3.69 1.86
N SER A 114 -9.09 -3.83 3.11
CA SER A 114 -10.49 -3.89 3.54
C SER A 114 -10.77 -2.87 4.62
N ASP A 115 -12.02 -2.49 4.71
CA ASP A 115 -12.51 -1.69 5.81
C ASP A 115 -13.77 -2.38 6.35
N TYR A 116 -14.14 -2.03 7.58
CA TYR A 116 -15.32 -2.63 8.17
C TYR A 116 -16.58 -2.05 7.53
N ASN A 117 -17.52 -2.94 7.15
CA ASN A 117 -18.81 -2.51 6.67
C ASN A 117 -19.62 -1.95 7.83
N LYS A 118 -20.17 -0.76 7.63
CA LYS A 118 -21.00 -0.12 8.65
C LYS A 118 -22.45 -0.54 8.46
N LEU A 119 -23.08 -0.91 9.55
CA LEU A 119 -24.48 -1.31 9.52
C LEU A 119 -25.43 -0.11 9.51
N GLY A 120 -24.94 1.04 9.97
CA GLY A 120 -25.76 2.24 10.05
C GLY A 120 -26.79 2.22 11.18
N VAL A 121 -26.52 1.46 12.24
CA VAL A 121 -27.43 1.32 13.37
C VAL A 121 -26.90 2.09 14.59
N PRO A 122 -27.77 2.46 15.53
CA PRO A 122 -27.33 3.12 16.76
C PRO A 122 -26.37 2.24 17.55
N GLY A 123 -25.32 2.86 18.11
CA GLY A 123 -24.33 2.16 18.90
C GLY A 123 -23.16 1.61 18.12
N GLU A 124 -23.21 1.62 16.80
CA GLU A 124 -22.15 1.04 15.96
C GLU A 124 -20.81 1.75 16.14
N ALA A 125 -20.85 3.06 16.35
CA ALA A 125 -19.65 3.88 16.46
C ALA A 125 -19.08 3.99 17.89
N GLU A 126 -19.70 3.33 18.87
CA GLU A 126 -19.29 3.39 20.28
C GLU A 126 -18.25 2.35 20.65
#